data_98eedb8b915badb07d79324f7397085c
#
_entry.id   98eedb8b915badb07d79324f7397085c
#
_cell.length_a   1.000
_cell.length_b   1.000
_cell.length_c   1.000
_cell.angle_alpha   90.00
_cell.angle_beta   90.00
_cell.angle_gamma   90.00
#
_symmetry.space_group_name_H-M   'P 1'
#
loop_
_entity.id
_entity.type
_entity.pdbx_description
1 polymer ?
#
loop_
_entity_poly.entity_id
_entity_poly.type
_entity_poly.pdbx_seq_one_letter_code
_entity_poly.pdbx_strand_id
1 'polypeptide(L)'
;MNSEEFLQRLATEIKISKGSPYTVRNYLHMNKRLFETVKKSPENVEQQDVKDFLAEYLSDKSASTTILALAAIRFAFSNIFQKDPTLGIKRPKKEKLLPTVLTKDETKKLLSSAYTKKSRLLMSLLYATGMRVSEVVNLKKSNLHFTEAIGYIKKAKGKKDRVFNIPKNLLQELKEICEVSQNEFVFSGKNGKLTERNIQKIVQKAAFHAGIKKSVHPHTLRHSFATHLLENGTDIRFIQELLGHENLQTTQIYTHGSTEELKKIQSP
;
A
#
# COMPACT_ATOMS: atom_id res chain seq x y z
N MET A 1 7.26 18.27 -30.60
CA MET A 1 6.45 17.07 -30.13
C MET A 1 5.24 17.58 -29.40
N ASN A 2 4.04 17.01 -29.66
CA ASN A 2 2.85 17.37 -28.87
C ASN A 2 2.80 16.60 -27.55
N SER A 3 1.92 17.03 -26.63
CA SER A 3 1.79 16.43 -25.31
C SER A 3 1.36 14.95 -25.34
N GLU A 4 0.57 14.56 -26.34
CA GLU A 4 0.08 13.20 -26.47
C GLU A 4 1.20 12.24 -26.90
N GLU A 5 1.99 12.64 -27.87
CA GLU A 5 3.19 11.91 -28.32
C GLU A 5 4.21 11.77 -27.18
N PHE A 6 4.41 12.84 -26.38
CA PHE A 6 5.27 12.79 -25.20
C PHE A 6 4.78 11.74 -24.18
N LEU A 7 3.49 11.72 -23.88
CA LEU A 7 2.92 10.76 -22.93
C LEU A 7 3.02 9.31 -23.43
N GLN A 8 2.90 9.08 -24.74
CA GLN A 8 3.12 7.75 -25.33
C GLN A 8 4.58 7.30 -25.19
N ARG A 9 5.55 8.19 -25.48
CA ARG A 9 6.98 7.92 -25.27
C ARG A 9 7.27 7.65 -23.80
N LEU A 10 6.73 8.46 -22.89
CA LEU A 10 6.88 8.27 -21.45
C LEU A 10 6.36 6.89 -21.00
N ALA A 11 5.20 6.46 -21.50
CA ALA A 11 4.69 5.13 -21.20
C ALA A 11 5.64 4.02 -21.63
N THR A 12 6.31 4.19 -22.76
CA THR A 12 7.31 3.25 -23.28
C THR A 12 8.56 3.23 -22.39
N GLU A 13 9.10 4.39 -22.04
CA GLU A 13 10.27 4.51 -21.16
C GLU A 13 10.03 3.87 -19.79
N ILE A 14 8.85 4.08 -19.18
CA ILE A 14 8.51 3.47 -17.91
C ILE A 14 8.40 1.94 -18.03
N LYS A 15 7.88 1.41 -19.15
CA LYS A 15 7.81 -0.04 -19.40
C LYS A 15 9.20 -0.64 -19.58
N ILE A 16 10.09 0.01 -20.32
CA ILE A 16 11.49 -0.41 -20.50
C ILE A 16 12.19 -0.47 -19.13
N SER A 17 11.98 0.53 -18.29
CA SER A 17 12.50 0.58 -16.91
C SER A 17 11.83 -0.42 -15.96
N LYS A 18 10.95 -1.31 -16.45
CA LYS A 18 10.17 -2.28 -15.66
C LYS A 18 9.34 -1.63 -14.54
N GLY A 19 8.89 -0.40 -14.76
CA GLY A 19 8.01 0.32 -13.85
C GLY A 19 6.67 -0.40 -13.65
N SER A 20 6.13 -0.33 -12.44
CA SER A 20 4.84 -0.95 -12.13
C SER A 20 3.69 -0.26 -12.87
N PRO A 21 2.54 -0.94 -13.11
CA PRO A 21 1.35 -0.29 -13.66
C PRO A 21 0.90 0.95 -12.87
N TYR A 22 1.12 0.95 -11.57
CA TYR A 22 0.88 2.09 -10.69
C TYR A 22 1.82 3.27 -11.02
N THR A 23 3.10 3.00 -11.24
CA THR A 23 4.10 3.99 -11.65
C THR A 23 3.73 4.60 -13.00
N VAL A 24 3.38 3.76 -13.98
CA VAL A 24 2.93 4.21 -15.31
C VAL A 24 1.77 5.19 -15.17
N ARG A 25 0.71 4.77 -14.51
CA ARG A 25 -0.49 5.61 -14.31
C ARG A 25 -0.18 6.94 -13.65
N ASN A 26 0.59 6.92 -12.57
CA ASN A 26 0.87 8.14 -11.81
C ASN A 26 1.79 9.10 -12.55
N TYR A 27 2.82 8.58 -13.22
CA TYR A 27 3.75 9.41 -13.97
C TYR A 27 3.08 10.04 -15.19
N LEU A 28 2.26 9.27 -15.92
CA LEU A 28 1.44 9.81 -17.00
C LEU A 28 0.49 10.90 -16.50
N HIS A 29 -0.21 10.64 -15.38
CA HIS A 29 -1.14 11.59 -14.79
C HIS A 29 -0.45 12.91 -14.43
N MET A 30 0.70 12.87 -13.74
CA MET A 30 1.38 14.10 -13.32
C MET A 30 1.91 14.92 -14.51
N ASN A 31 2.48 14.27 -15.53
CA ASN A 31 2.94 14.97 -16.72
C ASN A 31 1.77 15.52 -17.55
N LYS A 32 0.65 14.79 -17.65
CA LYS A 32 -0.56 15.30 -18.29
C LYS A 32 -1.07 16.58 -17.58
N ARG A 33 -1.12 16.57 -16.24
CA ARG A 33 -1.52 17.75 -15.47
C ARG A 33 -0.57 18.91 -15.64
N LEU A 34 0.74 18.66 -15.71
CA LEU A 34 1.72 19.70 -16.01
C LEU A 34 1.37 20.40 -17.34
N PHE A 35 1.16 19.67 -18.43
CA PHE A 35 0.86 20.24 -19.73
C PHE A 35 -0.49 20.95 -19.78
N GLU A 36 -1.51 20.44 -19.08
CA GLU A 36 -2.82 21.10 -18.95
C GLU A 36 -2.72 22.46 -18.24
N THR A 37 -1.81 22.59 -17.26
CA THR A 37 -1.59 23.84 -16.51
C THR A 37 -0.72 24.81 -17.30
N VAL A 38 0.45 24.36 -17.78
CA VAL A 38 1.46 25.22 -18.41
C VAL A 38 1.08 25.64 -19.83
N LYS A 39 0.32 24.82 -20.56
CA LYS A 39 -0.14 25.06 -21.95
C LYS A 39 0.98 25.37 -22.94
N LYS A 40 2.18 24.84 -22.71
CA LYS A 40 3.33 24.89 -23.59
C LYS A 40 3.61 23.54 -24.24
N SER A 41 4.32 23.53 -25.38
CA SER A 41 4.84 22.28 -25.92
C SER A 41 5.87 21.65 -24.96
N PRO A 42 5.98 20.32 -24.87
CA PRO A 42 6.86 19.64 -23.92
C PRO A 42 8.32 20.10 -23.98
N GLU A 43 8.85 20.40 -25.17
CA GLU A 43 10.24 20.87 -25.36
C GLU A 43 10.52 22.22 -24.68
N ASN A 44 9.50 23.08 -24.62
CA ASN A 44 9.58 24.45 -24.12
C ASN A 44 9.25 24.59 -22.63
N VAL A 45 9.04 23.46 -21.93
CA VAL A 45 8.83 23.47 -20.50
C VAL A 45 10.17 23.74 -19.79
N GLU A 46 10.16 24.76 -18.93
CA GLU A 46 11.31 25.22 -18.16
C GLU A 46 11.08 25.02 -16.66
N GLN A 47 12.13 25.29 -15.87
CA GLN A 47 12.07 25.19 -14.41
C GLN A 47 10.96 26.07 -13.81
N GLN A 48 10.77 27.29 -14.36
CA GLN A 48 9.75 28.20 -13.83
C GLN A 48 8.34 27.64 -14.05
N ASP A 49 8.08 27.03 -15.19
CA ASP A 49 6.79 26.38 -15.49
C ASP A 49 6.48 25.25 -14.50
N VAL A 50 7.51 24.48 -14.10
CA VAL A 50 7.34 23.44 -13.07
C VAL A 50 7.05 24.06 -11.71
N LYS A 51 7.71 25.16 -11.33
CA LYS A 51 7.41 25.88 -10.08
C LYS A 51 5.97 26.40 -10.06
N ASP A 52 5.52 26.99 -11.14
CA ASP A 52 4.16 27.52 -11.27
C ASP A 52 3.13 26.41 -11.18
N PHE A 53 3.37 25.29 -11.87
CA PHE A 53 2.55 24.08 -11.73
C PHE A 53 2.46 23.56 -10.29
N LEU A 54 3.61 23.50 -9.59
CA LEU A 54 3.62 23.06 -8.18
C LEU A 54 2.86 24.02 -7.27
N ALA A 55 3.00 25.34 -7.51
CA ALA A 55 2.33 26.37 -6.71
C ALA A 55 0.81 26.41 -6.98
N GLU A 56 0.39 26.26 -8.21
CA GLU A 56 -1.02 26.35 -8.60
C GLU A 56 -1.76 25.04 -8.36
N TYR A 57 -1.25 23.92 -8.86
CA TYR A 57 -1.98 22.63 -8.85
C TYR A 57 -1.75 21.79 -7.59
N LEU A 58 -0.60 21.95 -6.91
CA LEU A 58 -0.21 21.11 -5.79
C LEU A 58 -0.11 21.83 -4.44
N SER A 59 -0.48 23.12 -4.37
CA SER A 59 -0.41 23.91 -3.14
C SER A 59 -1.21 23.31 -1.98
N ASP A 60 -2.39 22.75 -2.27
CA ASP A 60 -3.31 22.11 -1.32
C ASP A 60 -3.08 20.60 -1.15
N LYS A 61 -2.12 20.02 -1.88
CA LYS A 61 -1.82 18.58 -1.85
C LYS A 61 -0.72 18.25 -0.84
N SER A 62 -0.66 16.97 -0.46
CA SER A 62 0.36 16.50 0.47
C SER A 62 1.78 16.61 -0.11
N ALA A 63 2.78 16.80 0.76
CA ALA A 63 4.19 16.76 0.37
C ALA A 63 4.56 15.49 -0.42
N SER A 64 3.94 14.36 -0.13
CA SER A 64 4.13 13.11 -0.88
C SER A 64 3.68 13.21 -2.34
N THR A 65 2.59 13.95 -2.61
CA THR A 65 2.09 14.19 -3.96
C THR A 65 3.05 15.07 -4.75
N THR A 66 3.57 16.12 -4.13
CA THR A 66 4.57 17.01 -4.74
C THR A 66 5.88 16.27 -5.05
N ILE A 67 6.35 15.43 -4.13
CA ILE A 67 7.54 14.58 -4.36
C ILE A 67 7.30 13.62 -5.52
N LEU A 68 6.10 13.03 -5.62
CA LEU A 68 5.74 12.16 -6.74
C LEU A 68 5.72 12.92 -8.07
N ALA A 69 5.16 14.13 -8.09
CA ALA A 69 5.12 14.97 -9.30
C ALA A 69 6.53 15.31 -9.76
N LEU A 70 7.41 15.79 -8.87
CA LEU A 70 8.80 16.06 -9.18
C LEU A 70 9.54 14.84 -9.74
N ALA A 71 9.33 13.67 -9.15
CA ALA A 71 9.93 12.42 -9.63
C ALA A 71 9.39 12.03 -11.01
N ALA A 72 8.10 12.20 -11.26
CA ALA A 72 7.46 11.89 -12.53
C ALA A 72 7.94 12.83 -13.66
N ILE A 73 8.02 14.13 -13.39
CA ILE A 73 8.50 15.13 -14.34
C ILE A 73 9.99 14.90 -14.64
N ARG A 74 10.80 14.76 -13.60
CA ARG A 74 12.22 14.46 -13.76
C ARG A 74 12.46 13.24 -14.62
N PHE A 75 11.82 12.12 -14.29
CA PHE A 75 11.95 10.87 -15.05
C PHE A 75 11.59 11.07 -16.53
N ALA A 76 10.45 11.72 -16.79
CA ALA A 76 9.95 11.93 -18.14
C ALA A 76 10.92 12.77 -18.98
N PHE A 77 11.30 13.93 -18.47
CA PHE A 77 12.15 14.89 -19.23
C PHE A 77 13.59 14.39 -19.37
N SER A 78 14.14 13.73 -18.34
CA SER A 78 15.50 13.17 -18.42
C SER A 78 15.61 12.06 -19.45
N ASN A 79 14.58 11.19 -19.58
CA ASN A 79 14.64 10.08 -20.53
C ASN A 79 14.27 10.50 -21.97
N ILE A 80 13.41 11.50 -22.15
CA ILE A 80 12.91 11.89 -23.47
C ILE A 80 13.77 13.01 -24.10
N PHE A 81 14.16 14.01 -23.30
CA PHE A 81 14.88 15.20 -23.78
C PHE A 81 16.28 15.36 -23.22
N GLN A 82 16.74 14.44 -22.34
CA GLN A 82 17.99 14.58 -21.59
C GLN A 82 18.10 15.92 -20.82
N LYS A 83 16.97 16.44 -20.38
CA LYS A 83 16.79 17.72 -19.69
C LYS A 83 16.10 17.47 -18.35
N ASP A 84 16.46 18.20 -17.31
CA ASP A 84 15.79 18.12 -15.99
C ASP A 84 15.22 19.50 -15.59
N PRO A 85 13.96 19.80 -15.91
CA PRO A 85 13.34 21.05 -15.51
C PRO A 85 13.03 21.13 -14.01
N THR A 86 13.30 20.06 -13.25
CA THR A 86 13.15 20.04 -11.77
C THR A 86 14.45 20.35 -11.04
N LEU A 87 15.54 20.57 -11.76
CA LEU A 87 16.86 20.82 -11.18
C LEU A 87 16.82 22.05 -10.26
N GLY A 88 17.34 21.91 -9.03
CA GLY A 88 17.36 23.01 -8.05
C GLY A 88 16.01 23.28 -7.34
N ILE A 89 14.91 22.61 -7.70
CA ILE A 89 13.65 22.72 -6.95
C ILE A 89 13.76 21.92 -5.65
N LYS A 90 13.59 22.61 -4.53
CA LYS A 90 13.61 21.97 -3.20
C LYS A 90 12.41 21.04 -3.03
N ARG A 91 12.68 19.79 -2.67
CA ARG A 91 11.61 18.84 -2.32
C ARG A 91 11.03 19.21 -0.96
N PRO A 92 9.69 19.21 -0.80
CA PRO A 92 9.10 19.43 0.50
C PRO A 92 9.50 18.31 1.47
N LYS A 93 9.66 18.66 2.74
CA LYS A 93 9.90 17.66 3.79
C LYS A 93 8.61 16.88 4.03
N LYS A 94 8.73 15.56 3.97
CA LYS A 94 7.62 14.67 4.31
C LYS A 94 7.45 14.64 5.82
N GLU A 95 6.27 14.99 6.31
CA GLU A 95 5.94 14.80 7.71
C GLU A 95 5.98 13.31 8.06
N LYS A 96 6.70 12.98 9.12
CA LYS A 96 6.73 11.62 9.68
C LYS A 96 5.53 11.44 10.61
N LEU A 97 4.35 11.24 10.03
CA LEU A 97 3.18 10.89 10.83
C LEU A 97 3.32 9.44 11.34
N LEU A 98 3.07 9.25 12.61
CA LEU A 98 2.99 7.92 13.19
C LEU A 98 1.81 7.15 12.54
N PRO A 99 1.99 5.88 12.19
CA PRO A 99 0.92 5.11 11.61
C PRO A 99 -0.23 4.94 12.59
N THR A 100 -1.46 4.99 12.08
CA THR A 100 -2.64 4.66 12.88
C THR A 100 -2.60 3.18 13.25
N VAL A 101 -2.66 2.91 14.56
CA VAL A 101 -2.75 1.56 15.13
C VAL A 101 -4.08 1.42 15.87
N LEU A 102 -4.74 0.29 15.71
CA LEU A 102 -5.92 -0.09 16.49
C LEU A 102 -5.48 -0.80 17.76
N THR A 103 -6.22 -0.61 18.85
CA THR A 103 -6.07 -1.47 20.03
C THR A 103 -6.59 -2.88 19.73
N LYS A 104 -6.27 -3.86 20.59
CA LYS A 104 -6.81 -5.22 20.46
C LYS A 104 -8.36 -5.23 20.49
N ASP A 105 -8.97 -4.39 21.34
CA ASP A 105 -10.42 -4.26 21.44
C ASP A 105 -11.03 -3.57 20.22
N GLU A 106 -10.42 -2.48 19.71
CA GLU A 106 -10.84 -1.86 18.46
C GLU A 106 -10.76 -2.85 17.30
N THR A 107 -9.71 -3.68 17.26
CA THR A 107 -9.56 -4.72 16.23
C THR A 107 -10.67 -5.76 16.34
N LYS A 108 -10.99 -6.26 17.54
CA LYS A 108 -12.11 -7.18 17.74
C LYS A 108 -13.44 -6.56 17.28
N LYS A 109 -13.72 -5.32 17.68
CA LYS A 109 -14.93 -4.58 17.25
C LYS A 109 -14.98 -4.43 15.74
N LEU A 110 -13.86 -4.08 15.09
CA LEU A 110 -13.76 -3.97 13.63
C LEU A 110 -14.15 -5.29 12.94
N LEU A 111 -13.56 -6.40 13.37
CA LEU A 111 -13.79 -7.71 12.77
C LEU A 111 -15.23 -8.20 12.98
N SER A 112 -15.80 -7.98 14.15
CA SER A 112 -17.21 -8.36 14.47
C SER A 112 -18.23 -7.49 13.71
N SER A 113 -17.88 -6.26 13.34
CA SER A 113 -18.74 -5.33 12.59
C SER A 113 -18.72 -5.55 11.07
N ALA A 114 -18.10 -6.62 10.61
CA ALA A 114 -18.08 -6.98 9.19
C ALA A 114 -19.48 -7.38 8.69
N TYR A 115 -19.89 -6.82 7.55
CA TYR A 115 -21.22 -7.02 7.00
C TYR A 115 -21.50 -8.46 6.54
N THR A 116 -20.48 -9.20 6.11
CA THR A 116 -20.59 -10.60 5.66
C THR A 116 -19.51 -11.48 6.29
N LYS A 117 -19.78 -12.79 6.40
CA LYS A 117 -18.78 -13.79 6.82
C LYS A 117 -17.48 -13.67 6.00
N LYS A 118 -17.61 -13.52 4.68
CA LYS A 118 -16.48 -13.37 3.76
C LYS A 118 -15.67 -12.11 4.04
N SER A 119 -16.33 -10.97 4.32
CA SER A 119 -15.65 -9.72 4.67
C SER A 119 -14.93 -9.83 6.02
N ARG A 120 -15.54 -10.50 6.99
CA ARG A 120 -14.91 -10.77 8.28
C ARG A 120 -13.66 -11.63 8.10
N LEU A 121 -13.76 -12.73 7.37
CA LEU A 121 -12.66 -13.64 7.14
C LEU A 121 -11.49 -12.95 6.39
N LEU A 122 -11.80 -12.12 5.39
CA LEU A 122 -10.81 -11.32 4.66
C LEU A 122 -10.05 -10.37 5.61
N MET A 123 -10.78 -9.62 6.45
CA MET A 123 -10.15 -8.70 7.41
C MET A 123 -9.38 -9.44 8.49
N SER A 124 -9.90 -10.59 8.97
CA SER A 124 -9.21 -11.45 9.92
C SER A 124 -7.90 -11.99 9.36
N LEU A 125 -7.89 -12.41 8.09
CA LEU A 125 -6.67 -12.87 7.42
C LEU A 125 -5.66 -11.73 7.24
N LEU A 126 -6.12 -10.54 6.82
CA LEU A 126 -5.26 -9.34 6.71
C LEU A 126 -4.58 -9.00 8.04
N TYR A 127 -5.36 -9.03 9.14
CA TYR A 127 -4.83 -8.74 10.47
C TYR A 127 -3.91 -9.85 10.97
N ALA A 128 -4.30 -11.11 10.84
CA ALA A 128 -3.56 -12.23 11.42
C ALA A 128 -2.24 -12.56 10.69
N THR A 129 -2.09 -12.12 9.44
CA THR A 129 -0.90 -12.40 8.60
C THR A 129 -0.11 -11.15 8.23
N GLY A 130 -0.65 -9.98 8.50
CA GLY A 130 -0.04 -8.71 8.10
C GLY A 130 0.12 -8.54 6.59
N MET A 131 -0.65 -9.25 5.76
CA MET A 131 -0.59 -9.14 4.30
C MET A 131 -0.85 -7.72 3.80
N ARG A 132 -0.20 -7.35 2.68
CA ARG A 132 -0.57 -6.15 1.92
C ARG A 132 -1.90 -6.38 1.21
N VAL A 133 -2.65 -5.32 0.97
CA VAL A 133 -3.93 -5.41 0.23
C VAL A 133 -3.75 -6.03 -1.15
N SER A 134 -2.67 -5.72 -1.85
CA SER A 134 -2.33 -6.32 -3.14
C SER A 134 -2.01 -7.82 -3.05
N GLU A 135 -1.46 -8.28 -1.95
CA GLU A 135 -1.15 -9.70 -1.71
C GLU A 135 -2.43 -10.50 -1.51
N VAL A 136 -3.37 -10.02 -0.69
CA VAL A 136 -4.63 -10.72 -0.44
C VAL A 136 -5.56 -10.71 -1.66
N VAL A 137 -5.55 -9.64 -2.46
CA VAL A 137 -6.29 -9.59 -3.74
C VAL A 137 -5.80 -10.64 -4.73
N ASN A 138 -4.49 -10.92 -4.73
CA ASN A 138 -3.86 -11.87 -5.64
C ASN A 138 -3.68 -13.28 -5.04
N LEU A 139 -4.18 -13.51 -3.82
CA LEU A 139 -4.06 -14.81 -3.16
C LEU A 139 -4.92 -15.85 -3.88
N LYS A 140 -4.27 -16.86 -4.45
CA LYS A 140 -4.93 -17.98 -5.12
C LYS A 140 -5.16 -19.13 -4.16
N LYS A 141 -6.18 -19.92 -4.41
CA LYS A 141 -6.48 -21.16 -3.67
C LYS A 141 -5.31 -22.13 -3.69
N SER A 142 -4.65 -22.26 -4.86
CA SER A 142 -3.47 -23.10 -5.05
C SER A 142 -2.25 -22.68 -4.22
N ASN A 143 -2.31 -21.51 -3.56
CA ASN A 143 -1.27 -21.06 -2.66
C ASN A 143 -1.56 -21.41 -1.20
N LEU A 144 -2.66 -22.07 -0.88
CA LEU A 144 -3.04 -22.49 0.47
C LEU A 144 -2.84 -23.99 0.66
N HIS A 145 -2.08 -24.36 1.66
CA HIS A 145 -1.82 -25.75 2.06
C HIS A 145 -2.49 -26.00 3.42
N PHE A 146 -3.74 -26.47 3.38
CA PHE A 146 -4.58 -26.58 4.56
C PHE A 146 -4.07 -27.64 5.55
N THR A 147 -3.47 -28.73 5.04
CA THR A 147 -2.89 -29.79 5.90
C THR A 147 -1.75 -29.28 6.75
N GLU A 148 -0.91 -28.42 6.19
CA GLU A 148 0.25 -27.84 6.87
C GLU A 148 -0.08 -26.51 7.56
N ALA A 149 -1.29 -25.99 7.36
CA ALA A 149 -1.75 -24.70 7.85
C ALA A 149 -0.85 -23.53 7.41
N ILE A 150 -0.33 -23.58 6.18
CA ILE A 150 0.54 -22.55 5.60
C ILE A 150 -0.02 -22.03 4.28
N GLY A 151 0.45 -20.85 3.88
CA GLY A 151 0.17 -20.29 2.58
C GLY A 151 1.38 -19.56 2.00
N TYR A 152 1.40 -19.39 0.68
CA TYR A 152 2.47 -18.74 -0.06
C TYR A 152 1.99 -17.44 -0.70
N ILE A 153 2.74 -16.38 -0.52
CA ILE A 153 2.57 -15.12 -1.25
C ILE A 153 3.59 -15.10 -2.37
N LYS A 154 3.14 -15.38 -3.60
CA LYS A 154 3.98 -15.36 -4.78
C LYS A 154 4.13 -13.95 -5.33
N LYS A 155 5.35 -13.61 -5.82
CA LYS A 155 5.67 -12.31 -6.44
C LYS A 155 5.35 -11.10 -5.52
N ALA A 156 5.65 -11.23 -4.23
CA ALA A 156 5.64 -10.09 -3.33
C ALA A 156 6.53 -8.95 -3.88
N LYS A 157 6.33 -7.73 -3.41
CA LYS A 157 7.16 -6.58 -3.81
C LYS A 157 8.64 -6.95 -3.61
N GLY A 158 9.47 -6.81 -4.67
CA GLY A 158 10.86 -7.27 -4.65
C GLY A 158 11.09 -8.68 -5.22
N LYS A 159 10.05 -9.35 -5.77
CA LYS A 159 10.09 -10.69 -6.39
C LYS A 159 10.46 -11.86 -5.46
N LYS A 160 10.53 -11.66 -4.15
CA LYS A 160 10.72 -12.76 -3.19
C LYS A 160 9.36 -13.31 -2.77
N ASP A 161 9.20 -14.62 -2.88
CA ASP A 161 8.05 -15.32 -2.32
C ASP A 161 8.22 -15.38 -0.80
N ARG A 162 7.09 -15.36 -0.07
CA ARG A 162 7.11 -15.54 1.39
C ARG A 162 6.01 -16.49 1.83
N VAL A 163 6.30 -17.22 2.89
CA VAL A 163 5.35 -18.10 3.56
C VAL A 163 4.62 -17.32 4.66
N PHE A 164 3.39 -17.68 4.92
CA PHE A 164 2.63 -17.23 6.08
C PHE A 164 1.88 -18.39 6.72
N ASN A 165 1.73 -18.34 8.04
CA ASN A 165 0.92 -19.31 8.76
C ASN A 165 -0.55 -18.96 8.65
N ILE A 166 -1.41 -19.95 8.37
CA ILE A 166 -2.85 -19.81 8.43
C ILE A 166 -3.26 -20.03 9.90
N PRO A 167 -3.86 -19.03 10.57
CA PRO A 167 -4.31 -19.22 11.95
C PRO A 167 -5.32 -20.36 12.05
N LYS A 168 -5.18 -21.21 13.07
CA LYS A 168 -6.05 -22.39 13.28
C LYS A 168 -7.55 -22.04 13.27
N ASN A 169 -7.91 -20.91 13.88
CA ASN A 169 -9.28 -20.42 13.94
C ASN A 169 -9.85 -19.91 12.61
N LEU A 170 -9.01 -19.69 11.58
CA LEU A 170 -9.45 -19.27 10.24
C LEU A 170 -9.38 -20.41 9.22
N LEU A 171 -8.75 -21.53 9.58
CA LEU A 171 -8.43 -22.62 8.65
C LEU A 171 -9.69 -23.20 8.01
N GLN A 172 -10.68 -23.56 8.85
CA GLN A 172 -11.92 -24.17 8.41
C GLN A 172 -12.75 -23.22 7.50
N GLU A 173 -12.92 -21.96 7.93
CA GLU A 173 -13.66 -20.97 7.14
C GLU A 173 -12.98 -20.68 5.78
N LEU A 174 -11.63 -20.65 5.76
CA LEU A 174 -10.87 -20.48 4.52
C LEU A 174 -11.04 -21.67 3.59
N LYS A 175 -11.04 -22.89 4.12
CA LYS A 175 -11.27 -24.11 3.35
C LYS A 175 -12.66 -24.09 2.71
N GLU A 176 -13.70 -23.80 3.49
CA GLU A 176 -15.09 -23.71 3.05
C GLU A 176 -15.28 -22.71 1.89
N ILE A 177 -14.76 -21.48 2.00
CA ILE A 177 -14.90 -20.52 0.90
C ILE A 177 -14.11 -20.91 -0.34
N CYS A 178 -13.02 -21.65 -0.19
CA CYS A 178 -12.24 -22.15 -1.31
C CYS A 178 -12.97 -23.29 -2.04
N GLU A 179 -13.68 -24.14 -1.33
CA GLU A 179 -14.44 -25.23 -1.91
C GLU A 179 -15.68 -24.74 -2.67
N VAL A 180 -16.43 -23.80 -2.07
CA VAL A 180 -17.67 -23.27 -2.67
C VAL A 180 -17.41 -22.36 -3.88
N SER A 181 -16.32 -21.61 -3.89
CA SER A 181 -16.03 -20.66 -4.98
C SER A 181 -15.48 -21.38 -6.21
N GLN A 182 -15.98 -21.08 -7.39
CA GLN A 182 -15.41 -21.55 -8.67
C GLN A 182 -14.23 -20.69 -9.15
N ASN A 183 -13.96 -19.56 -8.51
CA ASN A 183 -12.87 -18.65 -8.87
C ASN A 183 -11.53 -19.18 -8.36
N GLU A 184 -10.45 -18.93 -9.09
CA GLU A 184 -9.09 -19.30 -8.66
C GLU A 184 -8.59 -18.48 -7.45
N PHE A 185 -9.13 -17.27 -7.25
CA PHE A 185 -8.76 -16.40 -6.12
C PHE A 185 -9.58 -16.74 -4.87
N VAL A 186 -8.94 -16.71 -3.70
CA VAL A 186 -9.57 -16.95 -2.40
C VAL A 186 -10.71 -15.97 -2.15
N PHE A 187 -10.48 -14.69 -2.44
CA PHE A 187 -11.48 -13.63 -2.28
C PHE A 187 -11.88 -13.07 -3.64
N SER A 188 -13.06 -13.44 -4.09
CA SER A 188 -13.66 -12.99 -5.35
C SER A 188 -15.04 -12.38 -5.11
N GLY A 189 -15.48 -11.49 -6.00
CA GLY A 189 -16.83 -10.96 -6.09
C GLY A 189 -17.63 -11.57 -7.23
N LYS A 190 -18.80 -11.01 -7.53
CA LYS A 190 -19.64 -11.44 -8.67
C LYS A 190 -18.91 -11.35 -10.01
N ASN A 191 -18.05 -10.34 -10.18
CA ASN A 191 -17.32 -10.06 -11.41
C ASN A 191 -15.87 -10.58 -11.38
N GLY A 192 -15.59 -11.64 -10.62
CA GLY A 192 -14.26 -12.22 -10.49
C GLY A 192 -13.45 -11.66 -9.31
N LYS A 193 -12.16 -11.46 -9.49
CA LYS A 193 -11.22 -11.02 -8.46
C LYS A 193 -11.61 -9.67 -7.84
N LEU A 194 -11.50 -9.53 -6.52
CA LEU A 194 -11.66 -8.24 -5.84
C LEU A 194 -10.55 -7.27 -6.24
N THR A 195 -10.88 -5.98 -6.23
CA THR A 195 -9.88 -4.91 -6.37
C THR A 195 -9.42 -4.43 -5.00
N GLU A 196 -8.25 -3.80 -4.93
CA GLU A 196 -7.77 -3.16 -3.70
C GLU A 196 -8.78 -2.14 -3.17
N ARG A 197 -9.48 -1.42 -4.08
CA ARG A 197 -10.52 -0.45 -3.73
C ARG A 197 -11.74 -1.11 -3.08
N ASN A 198 -12.12 -2.31 -3.52
CA ASN A 198 -13.18 -3.07 -2.86
C ASN A 198 -12.82 -3.39 -1.42
N ILE A 199 -11.58 -3.87 -1.18
CA ILE A 199 -11.11 -4.21 0.17
C ILE A 199 -11.03 -2.95 1.05
N GLN A 200 -10.52 -1.83 0.52
CA GLN A 200 -10.53 -0.55 1.24
C GLN A 200 -11.94 -0.16 1.69
N LYS A 201 -12.94 -0.27 0.79
CA LYS A 201 -14.34 0.02 1.12
C LYS A 201 -14.90 -0.94 2.17
N ILE A 202 -14.56 -2.24 2.13
CA ILE A 202 -14.97 -3.23 3.13
C ILE A 202 -14.46 -2.82 4.52
N VAL A 203 -13.16 -2.50 4.62
CA VAL A 203 -12.53 -2.10 5.88
C VAL A 203 -13.12 -0.80 6.42
N GLN A 204 -13.30 0.21 5.55
CA GLN A 204 -13.89 1.51 5.92
C GLN A 204 -15.33 1.37 6.43
N LYS A 205 -16.16 0.56 5.75
CA LYS A 205 -17.54 0.31 6.19
C LYS A 205 -17.57 -0.40 7.54
N ALA A 206 -16.73 -1.41 7.75
CA ALA A 206 -16.64 -2.11 9.03
C ALA A 206 -16.19 -1.16 10.16
N ALA A 207 -15.23 -0.28 9.91
CA ALA A 207 -14.77 0.71 10.88
C ALA A 207 -15.89 1.70 11.25
N PHE A 208 -16.66 2.15 10.27
CA PHE A 208 -17.84 3.00 10.49
C PHE A 208 -18.88 2.30 11.38
N HIS A 209 -19.26 1.06 11.06
CA HIS A 209 -20.20 0.28 11.85
C HIS A 209 -19.68 -0.07 13.26
N ALA A 210 -18.37 -0.20 13.41
CA ALA A 210 -17.72 -0.42 14.71
C ALA A 210 -17.64 0.85 15.57
N GLY A 211 -18.03 2.02 15.04
CA GLY A 211 -17.91 3.31 15.72
C GLY A 211 -16.45 3.76 15.94
N ILE A 212 -15.52 3.28 15.12
CA ILE A 212 -14.10 3.61 15.25
C ILE A 212 -13.85 4.97 14.59
N LYS A 213 -13.47 5.97 15.39
CA LYS A 213 -13.20 7.35 14.91
C LYS A 213 -11.89 7.50 14.12
N LYS A 214 -10.97 6.55 14.27
CA LYS A 214 -9.68 6.55 13.55
C LYS A 214 -9.90 6.27 12.06
N SER A 215 -9.03 6.83 11.20
CA SER A 215 -9.01 6.47 9.77
C SER A 215 -8.44 5.08 9.59
N VAL A 216 -9.31 4.11 9.27
CA VAL A 216 -8.94 2.69 9.17
C VAL A 216 -8.86 2.24 7.72
N HIS A 217 -7.72 1.68 7.36
CA HIS A 217 -7.41 1.15 6.04
C HIS A 217 -6.80 -0.26 6.16
N PRO A 218 -6.64 -1.04 5.08
CA PRO A 218 -5.95 -2.34 5.14
C PRO A 218 -4.54 -2.25 5.73
N HIS A 219 -3.82 -1.15 5.48
CA HIS A 219 -2.51 -0.92 6.09
C HIS A 219 -2.58 -0.70 7.61
N THR A 220 -3.69 -0.15 8.12
CA THR A 220 -3.91 -0.03 9.58
C THR A 220 -3.96 -1.40 10.24
N LEU A 221 -4.63 -2.39 9.65
CA LEU A 221 -4.63 -3.77 10.15
C LEU A 221 -3.23 -4.37 10.18
N ARG A 222 -2.44 -4.14 9.13
CA ARG A 222 -1.05 -4.60 9.07
C ARG A 222 -0.15 -3.90 10.10
N HIS A 223 -0.33 -2.60 10.33
CA HIS A 223 0.39 -1.87 11.37
C HIS A 223 -0.01 -2.38 12.76
N SER A 224 -1.31 -2.59 13.01
CA SER A 224 -1.79 -3.15 14.27
C SER A 224 -1.25 -4.57 14.51
N PHE A 225 -1.21 -5.43 13.50
CA PHE A 225 -0.58 -6.76 13.59
C PHE A 225 0.87 -6.66 14.04
N ALA A 226 1.67 -5.82 13.38
CA ALA A 226 3.08 -5.66 13.70
C ALA A 226 3.31 -5.10 15.13
N THR A 227 2.53 -4.09 15.52
CA THR A 227 2.59 -3.48 16.84
C THR A 227 2.19 -4.48 17.92
N HIS A 228 1.09 -5.23 17.73
CA HIS A 228 0.63 -6.22 18.70
C HIS A 228 1.59 -7.41 18.84
N LEU A 229 2.29 -7.82 17.76
CA LEU A 229 3.35 -8.81 17.86
C LEU A 229 4.53 -8.30 18.70
N LEU A 230 4.93 -7.04 18.46
CA LEU A 230 6.00 -6.41 19.21
C LEU A 230 5.64 -6.28 20.70
N GLU A 231 4.42 -5.84 21.03
CA GLU A 231 3.87 -5.75 22.38
C GLU A 231 3.80 -7.11 23.08
N ASN A 232 3.65 -8.19 22.31
CA ASN A 232 3.69 -9.57 22.83
C ASN A 232 5.13 -10.12 22.95
N GLY A 233 6.17 -9.28 22.74
CA GLY A 233 7.58 -9.66 22.89
C GLY A 233 8.18 -10.36 21.67
N THR A 234 7.55 -10.32 20.51
CA THR A 234 8.14 -10.89 19.29
C THR A 234 9.30 -10.01 18.82
N ASP A 235 10.46 -10.61 18.56
CA ASP A 235 11.63 -9.89 18.03
C ASP A 235 11.29 -9.20 16.70
N ILE A 236 11.72 -7.94 16.58
CA ILE A 236 11.47 -7.10 15.41
C ILE A 236 11.98 -7.70 14.11
N ARG A 237 13.02 -8.54 14.15
CA ARG A 237 13.59 -9.22 12.99
C ARG A 237 12.62 -10.25 12.42
N PHE A 238 11.95 -11.03 13.30
CA PHE A 238 10.89 -11.95 12.87
C PHE A 238 9.67 -11.20 12.32
N ILE A 239 9.29 -10.07 12.93
CA ILE A 239 8.20 -9.23 12.41
C ILE A 239 8.58 -8.71 11.01
N GLN A 240 9.83 -8.30 10.80
CA GLN A 240 10.33 -7.85 9.50
C GLN A 240 10.21 -8.95 8.44
N GLU A 241 10.63 -10.17 8.77
CA GLU A 241 10.55 -11.32 7.88
C GLU A 241 9.11 -11.69 7.55
N LEU A 242 8.23 -11.80 8.57
CA LEU A 242 6.80 -12.05 8.39
C LEU A 242 6.13 -11.02 7.49
N LEU A 243 6.52 -9.76 7.59
CA LEU A 243 5.97 -8.68 6.78
C LEU A 243 6.63 -8.60 5.38
N GLY A 244 7.78 -9.22 5.17
CA GLY A 244 8.54 -9.11 3.92
C GLY A 244 9.00 -7.67 3.68
N HIS A 245 9.65 -7.04 4.69
CA HIS A 245 10.27 -5.74 4.57
C HIS A 245 11.74 -5.91 4.17
N GLU A 246 12.13 -5.29 3.06
CA GLU A 246 13.53 -5.29 2.59
C GLU A 246 14.43 -4.39 3.45
N ASN A 247 13.84 -3.42 4.15
CA ASN A 247 14.59 -2.43 4.93
C ASN A 247 14.10 -2.41 6.38
N LEU A 248 15.03 -2.52 7.33
CA LEU A 248 14.81 -2.43 8.78
C LEU A 248 14.07 -1.13 9.19
N GLN A 249 14.39 -0.01 8.54
CA GLN A 249 13.73 1.27 8.81
C GLN A 249 12.20 1.20 8.67
N THR A 250 11.67 0.34 7.77
CA THR A 250 10.23 0.17 7.60
C THR A 250 9.59 -0.55 8.79
N THR A 251 10.35 -1.36 9.52
CA THR A 251 9.86 -2.10 10.69
C THR A 251 10.08 -1.30 11.98
N GLN A 252 11.10 -0.47 12.05
CA GLN A 252 11.38 0.42 13.18
C GLN A 252 10.25 1.43 13.46
N ILE A 253 9.39 1.72 12.48
CA ILE A 253 8.19 2.57 12.68
C ILE A 253 7.27 1.99 13.77
N TYR A 254 7.28 0.67 13.98
CA TYR A 254 6.45 -0.01 14.97
C TYR A 254 6.98 0.11 16.40
N THR A 255 8.28 0.36 16.58
CA THR A 255 8.88 0.60 17.90
C THR A 255 8.41 1.92 18.53
N HIS A 256 8.08 2.92 17.71
CA HIS A 256 7.54 4.19 18.18
C HIS A 256 6.06 4.14 18.58
N GLY A 257 5.32 3.09 18.15
CA GLY A 257 3.91 2.91 18.49
C GLY A 257 3.67 2.07 19.75
N SER A 258 4.67 1.35 20.22
CA SER A 258 4.59 0.46 21.39
C SER A 258 4.90 1.24 22.68
N THR A 259 3.90 1.99 23.18
CA THR A 259 4.03 2.72 24.46
C THR A 259 4.04 1.79 25.69
N GLU A 260 3.59 0.56 25.57
CA GLU A 260 3.59 -0.40 26.68
C GLU A 260 4.97 -0.94 27.01
N GLU A 261 5.86 -1.11 26.03
CA GLU A 261 7.24 -1.50 26.28
C GLU A 261 8.04 -0.38 26.97
N LEU A 262 7.80 0.89 26.62
CA LEU A 262 8.43 2.02 27.27
C LEU A 262 8.05 2.13 28.74
N LYS A 263 6.85 1.69 29.14
CA LYS A 263 6.40 1.64 30.53
C LYS A 263 7.09 0.54 31.36
N LYS A 264 7.68 -0.47 30.73
CA LYS A 264 8.41 -1.56 31.39
C LYS A 264 9.87 -1.24 31.67
N ILE A 265 10.38 -0.15 31.09
CA ILE A 265 11.75 0.30 31.34
C ILE A 265 11.78 0.98 32.71
N GLN A 266 12.27 0.27 33.71
CA GLN A 266 12.61 0.87 35.00
C GLN A 266 13.90 1.67 34.82
N SER A 267 13.90 2.90 35.36
CA SER A 267 15.10 3.71 35.46
C SER A 267 16.12 3.02 36.36
N PRO A 268 17.42 3.02 36.01
CA PRO A 268 18.47 2.39 36.81
C PRO A 268 18.55 2.96 38.21
#